data_4faaf4ad2782b9e04da8f1ec8cc2a7e1
#
_entry.id   4faaf4ad2782b9e04da8f1ec8cc2a7e1
#
_cell.length_a   1.000
_cell.length_b   1.000
_cell.length_c   1.000
_cell.angle_alpha   90.00
_cell.angle_beta   90.00
_cell.angle_gamma   90.00
#
_symmetry.space_group_name_H-M   'P 1'
#
loop_
_entity.id
_entity.type
_entity.pdbx_description
1 polymer ?
#
loop_
_entity_poly.entity_id
_entity_poly.type
_entity_poly.pdbx_seq_one_letter_code
_entity_poly.pdbx_strand_id
1 'polypeptide(L)'
;MFSFASYCADHWQKLTAGVEYQDLEGSILTPWSHIYAFRIDLNQNKFASVTAKTLGLKNASADQFAQYSQALIGINGGFFDREFNPLGLRVNNKEIINPIKPISWWSVFYVKDNKAYITHTNHFYHDNQIDFAVQSGPRLLIKGRIPSLKPGIADRTALGITADGKVIILVSTNAAMTTDELAHLLKAAPLSCTDAINLDGGSSSQLYAHINSFQLNVHGFSNVSDAIVVKTL
;
A
#
# COMPACT_ATOMS: atom_id res chain seq x y z
N MET A 1 5.28 28.46 -31.39
CA MET A 1 5.65 28.02 -30.03
C MET A 1 4.38 27.39 -29.42
N PHE A 2 4.16 26.09 -29.65
CA PHE A 2 2.97 25.38 -29.15
C PHE A 2 3.29 24.84 -27.77
N SER A 3 2.66 25.42 -26.75
CA SER A 3 2.70 24.93 -25.37
C SER A 3 1.84 23.67 -25.31
N PHE A 4 2.47 22.50 -25.22
CA PHE A 4 1.80 21.31 -24.80
C PHE A 4 1.58 21.39 -23.28
N ALA A 5 0.50 22.03 -22.86
CA ALA A 5 -0.04 21.82 -21.53
C ALA A 5 -0.50 20.36 -21.49
N SER A 6 0.32 19.49 -20.89
CA SER A 6 -0.07 18.14 -20.55
C SER A 6 -1.23 18.26 -19.55
N TYR A 7 -2.45 18.13 -20.05
CA TYR A 7 -3.64 17.91 -19.23
C TYR A 7 -3.51 16.51 -18.62
N CYS A 8 -2.77 16.38 -17.53
CA CYS A 8 -2.98 15.28 -16.60
C CYS A 8 -4.33 15.54 -15.94
N ALA A 9 -5.40 15.19 -16.62
CA ALA A 9 -6.72 15.24 -16.04
C ALA A 9 -6.75 14.29 -14.84
N ASP A 10 -7.27 14.75 -13.72
CA ASP A 10 -7.51 13.99 -12.48
C ASP A 10 -8.62 12.96 -12.74
N HIS A 11 -8.28 11.92 -13.52
CA HIS A 11 -9.24 10.90 -13.99
C HIS A 11 -9.22 9.66 -13.12
N TRP A 12 -9.61 9.83 -11.86
CA TRP A 12 -9.92 8.69 -11.01
C TRP A 12 -11.19 7.98 -11.52
N GLN A 13 -11.02 6.72 -11.93
CA GLN A 13 -12.14 5.85 -12.26
C GLN A 13 -12.80 5.38 -10.96
N LYS A 14 -14.05 5.74 -10.72
CA LYS A 14 -14.83 5.20 -9.60
C LYS A 14 -15.21 3.75 -9.89
N LEU A 15 -14.77 2.82 -9.04
CA LEU A 15 -15.07 1.39 -9.17
C LEU A 15 -16.27 0.97 -8.32
N THR A 16 -16.35 1.48 -7.09
CA THR A 16 -17.46 1.28 -6.17
C THR A 16 -17.49 2.41 -5.14
N ALA A 17 -18.35 2.31 -4.14
CA ALA A 17 -18.43 3.27 -3.05
C ALA A 17 -17.07 3.34 -2.30
N GLY A 18 -16.47 4.53 -2.28
CA GLY A 18 -15.21 4.80 -1.58
C GLY A 18 -13.98 4.10 -2.16
N VAL A 19 -14.03 3.57 -3.40
CA VAL A 19 -12.89 3.00 -4.10
C VAL A 19 -12.78 3.57 -5.50
N GLU A 20 -11.66 4.22 -5.79
CA GLU A 20 -11.31 4.79 -7.08
C GLU A 20 -9.95 4.25 -7.53
N TYR A 21 -9.74 4.20 -8.82
CA TYR A 21 -8.57 3.60 -9.47
C TYR A 21 -7.99 4.53 -10.54
N GLN A 22 -6.67 4.48 -10.69
CA GLN A 22 -5.94 5.08 -11.81
C GLN A 22 -4.68 4.27 -12.11
N ASP A 23 -4.36 4.11 -13.40
CA ASP A 23 -3.03 3.69 -13.85
C ASP A 23 -2.26 4.94 -14.29
N LEU A 24 -1.14 5.21 -13.61
CA LEU A 24 -0.34 6.42 -13.80
C LEU A 24 0.71 6.29 -14.92
N GLU A 25 1.03 5.06 -15.36
CA GLU A 25 2.11 4.77 -16.32
C GLU A 25 1.59 4.09 -17.60
N GLY A 26 0.29 4.05 -17.82
CA GLY A 26 -0.30 3.40 -18.99
C GLY A 26 0.16 3.99 -20.34
N SER A 27 1.41 3.72 -20.74
CA SER A 27 2.01 4.19 -21.99
C SER A 27 1.85 3.14 -23.10
N ILE A 28 1.47 3.60 -24.31
CA ILE A 28 1.44 2.74 -25.51
C ILE A 28 2.84 2.21 -25.87
N LEU A 29 3.91 2.95 -25.51
CA LEU A 29 5.30 2.58 -25.80
C LEU A 29 5.84 1.51 -24.83
N THR A 30 5.27 1.42 -23.62
CA THR A 30 5.66 0.47 -22.59
C THR A 30 4.41 -0.20 -21.99
N PRO A 31 3.68 -1.00 -22.79
CA PRO A 31 2.37 -1.54 -22.39
C PRO A 31 2.45 -2.57 -21.24
N TRP A 32 3.63 -2.92 -20.80
CA TRP A 32 3.90 -3.85 -19.68
C TRP A 32 4.33 -3.10 -18.39
N SER A 33 4.56 -1.78 -18.48
CA SER A 33 4.96 -0.94 -17.34
C SER A 33 3.74 -0.25 -16.76
N HIS A 34 3.47 -0.46 -15.49
CA HIS A 34 2.29 0.08 -14.81
C HIS A 34 2.61 0.61 -13.42
N ILE A 35 1.92 1.68 -13.05
CA ILE A 35 1.89 2.21 -11.68
C ILE A 35 0.42 2.32 -11.29
N TYR A 36 -0.08 1.30 -10.63
CA TYR A 36 -1.45 1.21 -10.20
C TYR A 36 -1.67 1.97 -8.91
N ALA A 37 -2.66 2.84 -8.90
CA ALA A 37 -3.08 3.59 -7.71
C ALA A 37 -4.56 3.35 -7.41
N PHE A 38 -4.86 3.12 -6.13
CA PHE A 38 -6.23 3.11 -5.60
C PHE A 38 -6.36 4.18 -4.54
N ARG A 39 -7.49 4.89 -4.55
CA ARG A 39 -7.87 5.89 -3.54
C ARG A 39 -9.04 5.35 -2.73
N ILE A 40 -8.83 5.17 -1.42
CA ILE A 40 -9.75 4.47 -0.53
C ILE A 40 -10.33 5.42 0.51
N ASP A 41 -11.66 5.45 0.61
CA ASP A 41 -12.40 6.15 1.67
C ASP A 41 -12.67 5.22 2.85
N LEU A 42 -12.11 5.55 4.00
CA LEU A 42 -12.24 4.77 5.23
C LEU A 42 -13.64 4.87 5.88
N ASN A 43 -14.50 5.80 5.43
CA ASN A 43 -15.89 5.83 5.87
C ASN A 43 -16.77 4.76 5.20
N GLN A 44 -16.26 4.08 4.16
CA GLN A 44 -16.99 3.09 3.37
C GLN A 44 -16.23 1.77 3.27
N ASN A 45 -14.93 1.78 3.57
CA ASN A 45 -14.06 0.63 3.44
C ASN A 45 -13.14 0.50 4.64
N LYS A 46 -12.67 -0.71 4.91
CA LYS A 46 -11.72 -1.02 5.98
C LYS A 46 -10.51 -1.78 5.46
N PHE A 47 -9.39 -1.56 6.11
CA PHE A 47 -8.18 -2.35 5.94
C PHE A 47 -8.15 -3.53 6.89
N ALA A 48 -7.56 -4.64 6.44
CA ALA A 48 -7.28 -5.79 7.30
C ALA A 48 -5.93 -6.40 6.92
N SER A 49 -5.28 -7.07 7.86
CA SER A 49 -4.08 -7.86 7.63
C SER A 49 -4.44 -9.34 7.62
N VAL A 50 -3.98 -10.06 6.59
CA VAL A 50 -4.18 -11.50 6.45
C VAL A 50 -2.82 -12.18 6.34
N THR A 51 -2.51 -13.10 7.24
CA THR A 51 -1.23 -13.83 7.21
C THR A 51 -1.36 -15.17 6.50
N ALA A 52 -0.29 -15.69 5.92
CA ALA A 52 -0.28 -17.02 5.30
C ALA A 52 -0.67 -18.13 6.29
N LYS A 53 -0.32 -17.96 7.58
CA LYS A 53 -0.74 -18.87 8.66
C LYS A 53 -2.25 -18.97 8.78
N THR A 54 -2.98 -17.88 8.56
CA THR A 54 -4.46 -17.87 8.56
C THR A 54 -5.04 -18.75 7.45
N LEU A 55 -4.32 -18.87 6.33
CA LEU A 55 -4.67 -19.76 5.22
C LEU A 55 -4.18 -21.21 5.43
N GLY A 56 -3.47 -21.51 6.51
CA GLY A 56 -2.79 -22.79 6.71
C GLY A 56 -1.56 -22.98 5.82
N LEU A 57 -0.98 -21.88 5.31
CA LEU A 57 0.15 -21.88 4.38
C LEU A 57 1.40 -21.24 5.01
N LYS A 58 2.57 -21.53 4.43
CA LYS A 58 3.83 -20.85 4.78
C LYS A 58 3.91 -19.47 4.15
N ASN A 59 3.48 -19.34 2.90
CA ASN A 59 3.42 -18.11 2.11
C ASN A 59 2.26 -18.21 1.12
N ALA A 60 1.81 -17.07 0.60
CA ALA A 60 0.75 -17.01 -0.40
C ALA A 60 0.91 -15.77 -1.29
N SER A 61 0.15 -15.70 -2.38
CA SER A 61 0.07 -14.55 -3.27
C SER A 61 -1.07 -13.59 -2.85
N ALA A 62 -1.04 -12.34 -3.33
CA ALA A 62 -2.04 -11.33 -2.99
C ALA A 62 -3.46 -11.76 -3.37
N ASP A 63 -3.64 -12.44 -4.50
CA ASP A 63 -4.93 -12.98 -4.92
C ASP A 63 -5.46 -14.08 -3.97
N GLN A 64 -4.60 -14.99 -3.52
CA GLN A 64 -4.98 -16.01 -2.54
C GLN A 64 -5.46 -15.39 -1.21
N PHE A 65 -4.75 -14.37 -0.71
CA PHE A 65 -5.16 -13.64 0.49
C PHE A 65 -6.47 -12.91 0.30
N ALA A 66 -6.63 -12.21 -0.84
CA ALA A 66 -7.83 -11.45 -1.15
C ALA A 66 -9.06 -12.35 -1.32
N GLN A 67 -8.92 -13.46 -2.05
CA GLN A 67 -10.00 -14.45 -2.26
C GLN A 67 -10.40 -15.11 -0.94
N TYR A 68 -9.43 -15.58 -0.13
CA TYR A 68 -9.69 -16.15 1.19
C TYR A 68 -10.48 -15.21 2.08
N SER A 69 -10.13 -13.93 2.07
CA SER A 69 -10.77 -12.91 2.91
C SER A 69 -11.99 -12.25 2.27
N GLN A 70 -12.36 -12.63 1.04
CA GLN A 70 -13.44 -12.00 0.26
C GLN A 70 -13.24 -10.49 0.15
N ALA A 71 -12.02 -10.06 -0.12
CA ALA A 71 -11.64 -8.66 -0.20
C ALA A 71 -11.76 -8.12 -1.64
N LEU A 72 -12.02 -6.81 -1.74
CA LEU A 72 -12.06 -6.07 -3.00
C LEU A 72 -10.67 -5.91 -3.60
N ILE A 73 -9.66 -5.65 -2.74
CA ILE A 73 -8.27 -5.40 -3.11
C ILE A 73 -7.38 -6.19 -2.13
N GLY A 74 -6.28 -6.74 -2.64
CA GLY A 74 -5.19 -7.32 -1.88
C GLY A 74 -3.85 -6.87 -2.43
N ILE A 75 -2.94 -6.46 -1.55
CA ILE A 75 -1.54 -6.16 -1.87
C ILE A 75 -0.63 -6.90 -0.91
N ASN A 76 0.65 -7.05 -1.27
CA ASN A 76 1.63 -7.57 -0.32
C ASN A 76 1.71 -6.70 0.94
N GLY A 77 2.05 -7.31 2.06
CA GLY A 77 2.27 -6.65 3.33
C GLY A 77 3.64 -5.97 3.45
N GLY A 78 4.14 -5.88 4.68
CA GLY A 78 5.48 -5.39 4.96
C GLY A 78 6.54 -6.48 4.83
N PHE A 79 7.76 -6.20 5.31
CA PHE A 79 8.89 -7.12 5.25
C PHE A 79 8.64 -8.41 6.04
N PHE A 80 9.33 -9.48 5.64
CA PHE A 80 9.32 -10.80 6.28
C PHE A 80 10.71 -11.44 6.24
N ASP A 81 10.94 -12.48 7.04
CA ASP A 81 12.18 -13.23 7.06
C ASP A 81 12.19 -14.38 6.04
N ARG A 82 13.29 -15.12 5.98
CA ARG A 82 13.46 -16.27 5.05
C ARG A 82 12.50 -17.42 5.32
N GLU A 83 11.98 -17.49 6.54
CA GLU A 83 10.98 -18.47 6.97
C GLU A 83 9.56 -18.00 6.72
N PHE A 84 9.38 -16.83 6.08
CA PHE A 84 8.10 -16.17 5.85
C PHE A 84 7.36 -15.75 7.13
N ASN A 85 8.09 -15.41 8.20
CA ASN A 85 7.48 -14.75 9.34
C ASN A 85 7.43 -13.24 9.10
N PRO A 86 6.29 -12.57 9.32
CA PRO A 86 6.20 -11.12 9.20
C PRO A 86 7.20 -10.42 10.12
N LEU A 87 7.88 -9.40 9.61
CA LEU A 87 8.77 -8.55 10.38
C LEU A 87 8.04 -7.26 10.79
N GLY A 88 7.99 -7.01 12.12
CA GLY A 88 7.35 -5.81 12.68
C GLY A 88 5.84 -5.94 12.86
N LEU A 89 5.25 -4.91 13.44
CA LEU A 89 3.87 -4.90 13.90
C LEU A 89 2.87 -5.24 12.80
N ARG A 90 1.94 -6.12 13.15
CA ARG A 90 0.68 -6.35 12.46
C ARG A 90 -0.45 -6.32 13.48
N VAL A 91 -1.43 -5.45 13.24
CA VAL A 91 -2.69 -5.41 13.99
C VAL A 91 -3.83 -5.70 13.03
N ASN A 92 -4.76 -6.54 13.43
CA ASN A 92 -5.99 -6.84 12.70
C ASN A 92 -7.16 -6.97 13.68
N ASN A 93 -8.25 -6.29 13.41
CA ASN A 93 -9.43 -6.26 14.30
C ASN A 93 -9.06 -5.98 15.77
N LYS A 94 -8.21 -4.97 16.02
CA LYS A 94 -7.73 -4.54 17.36
C LYS A 94 -6.76 -5.51 18.05
N GLU A 95 -6.46 -6.65 17.44
CA GLU A 95 -5.56 -7.65 18.00
C GLU A 95 -4.16 -7.55 17.38
N ILE A 96 -3.13 -7.62 18.20
CA ILE A 96 -1.73 -7.72 17.74
C ILE A 96 -1.49 -9.15 17.26
N ILE A 97 -1.36 -9.33 15.94
CA ILE A 97 -1.03 -10.63 15.33
C ILE A 97 0.47 -10.84 15.11
N ASN A 98 1.24 -9.77 15.11
CA ASN A 98 2.71 -9.79 15.14
C ASN A 98 3.25 -8.59 15.91
N PRO A 99 4.27 -8.76 16.78
CA PRO A 99 4.75 -7.68 17.64
C PRO A 99 5.55 -6.61 16.89
N ILE A 100 5.63 -5.42 17.48
CA ILE A 100 6.46 -4.32 16.97
C ILE A 100 7.95 -4.67 17.05
N LYS A 101 8.74 -4.25 16.05
CA LYS A 101 10.19 -4.34 16.07
C LYS A 101 10.82 -2.95 16.27
N PRO A 102 11.86 -2.82 17.11
CA PRO A 102 12.52 -1.53 17.39
C PRO A 102 13.50 -1.14 16.26
N ILE A 103 13.00 -0.99 15.04
CA ILE A 103 13.79 -0.58 13.88
C ILE A 103 13.64 0.93 13.70
N SER A 104 14.72 1.67 13.92
CA SER A 104 14.73 3.12 14.03
C SER A 104 14.34 3.90 12.76
N TRP A 105 14.39 3.28 11.58
CA TRP A 105 14.00 3.92 10.31
C TRP A 105 12.65 3.46 9.79
N TRP A 106 11.93 2.60 10.57
CA TRP A 106 10.58 2.17 10.28
C TRP A 106 9.55 3.07 10.94
N SER A 107 8.35 3.01 10.40
CA SER A 107 7.15 3.66 10.92
C SER A 107 5.99 2.67 10.92
N VAL A 108 4.91 3.05 11.55
CA VAL A 108 3.68 2.27 11.59
C VAL A 108 2.61 3.07 10.86
N PHE A 109 2.03 2.49 9.81
CA PHE A 109 0.76 2.92 9.27
C PHE A 109 -0.35 2.23 10.08
N TYR A 110 -1.35 2.97 10.51
CA TYR A 110 -2.48 2.40 11.24
C TYR A 110 -3.78 3.14 10.98
N VAL A 111 -4.89 2.43 11.17
CA VAL A 111 -6.26 2.95 11.08
C VAL A 111 -6.91 2.87 12.46
N LYS A 112 -7.47 4.01 12.89
CA LYS A 112 -8.20 4.19 14.14
C LYS A 112 -9.37 5.13 13.88
N ASP A 113 -10.59 4.79 14.32
CA ASP A 113 -11.79 5.62 14.17
C ASP A 113 -12.00 6.09 12.72
N ASN A 114 -11.87 5.19 11.76
CA ASN A 114 -11.95 5.44 10.30
C ASN A 114 -10.98 6.51 9.79
N LYS A 115 -9.86 6.74 10.47
CA LYS A 115 -8.81 7.66 10.05
C LYS A 115 -7.47 6.95 9.96
N ALA A 116 -6.69 7.27 8.94
CA ALA A 116 -5.36 6.75 8.73
C ALA A 116 -4.30 7.66 9.35
N TYR A 117 -3.25 7.04 9.86
CA TYR A 117 -2.11 7.71 10.47
C TYR A 117 -0.80 7.02 10.09
N ILE A 118 0.30 7.77 10.06
CA ILE A 118 1.66 7.22 9.99
C ILE A 118 2.49 7.84 11.09
N THR A 119 3.03 6.99 11.97
CA THR A 119 3.83 7.43 13.13
C THR A 119 5.16 6.67 13.14
N HIS A 120 6.24 7.35 13.53
CA HIS A 120 7.54 6.72 13.71
C HIS A 120 7.46 5.60 14.77
N THR A 121 8.17 4.50 14.54
CA THR A 121 8.15 3.31 15.43
C THR A 121 8.28 3.66 16.92
N ASN A 122 9.21 4.56 17.27
CA ASN A 122 9.47 4.93 18.67
C ASN A 122 8.36 5.79 19.31
N HIS A 123 7.44 6.31 18.52
CA HIS A 123 6.32 7.14 18.98
C HIS A 123 4.97 6.43 18.83
N PHE A 124 4.98 5.18 18.39
CA PHE A 124 3.78 4.38 18.26
C PHE A 124 3.43 3.72 19.60
N TYR A 125 2.19 3.89 20.03
CA TYR A 125 1.59 3.21 21.16
C TYR A 125 0.33 2.50 20.67
N HIS A 126 0.27 1.20 20.92
CA HIS A 126 -0.93 0.42 20.63
C HIS A 126 -2.01 0.73 21.65
N ASP A 127 -3.23 0.98 21.16
CA ASP A 127 -4.45 1.02 21.95
C ASP A 127 -5.55 0.15 21.31
N ASN A 128 -6.55 -0.20 22.09
CA ASN A 128 -7.64 -1.10 21.68
C ASN A 128 -8.61 -0.48 20.67
N GLN A 129 -8.35 0.73 20.18
CA GLN A 129 -9.15 1.38 19.13
C GLN A 129 -8.48 1.29 17.75
N ILE A 130 -7.27 0.77 17.67
CA ILE A 130 -6.55 0.58 16.41
C ILE A 130 -7.07 -0.68 15.72
N ASP A 131 -7.84 -0.52 14.67
CA ASP A 131 -8.46 -1.61 13.92
C ASP A 131 -7.45 -2.36 13.04
N PHE A 132 -6.49 -1.63 12.47
CA PHE A 132 -5.47 -2.14 11.56
C PHE A 132 -4.15 -1.42 11.79
N ALA A 133 -3.02 -2.15 11.73
CA ALA A 133 -1.69 -1.55 11.64
C ALA A 133 -0.70 -2.45 10.89
N VAL A 134 0.23 -1.81 10.19
CA VAL A 134 1.40 -2.44 9.57
C VAL A 134 2.65 -1.60 9.84
N GLN A 135 3.69 -2.24 10.37
CA GLN A 135 5.00 -1.62 10.49
C GLN A 135 5.85 -1.92 9.27
N SER A 136 6.43 -0.89 8.67
CA SER A 136 7.32 -1.00 7.50
C SER A 136 8.16 0.27 7.34
N GLY A 137 8.82 0.44 6.20
CA GLY A 137 9.62 1.62 5.91
C GLY A 137 10.43 1.54 4.62
N PRO A 138 11.10 2.63 4.29
CA PRO A 138 11.16 3.91 5.02
C PRO A 138 9.87 4.71 4.93
N ARG A 139 9.73 5.72 5.78
CA ARG A 139 8.72 6.75 5.61
C ARG A 139 9.11 7.62 4.42
N LEU A 140 8.21 7.77 3.47
CA LEU A 140 8.43 8.46 2.19
C LEU A 140 8.05 9.94 2.26
N LEU A 141 6.97 10.26 2.99
CA LEU A 141 6.50 11.61 3.22
C LEU A 141 6.20 11.84 4.70
N ILE A 142 6.52 13.04 5.18
CA ILE A 142 6.26 13.52 6.54
C ILE A 142 5.67 14.91 6.43
N LYS A 143 4.35 15.06 6.60
CA LYS A 143 3.65 16.35 6.49
C LYS A 143 4.05 17.11 5.21
N GLY A 144 4.01 16.43 4.07
CA GLY A 144 4.34 16.96 2.75
C GLY A 144 5.85 17.14 2.47
N ARG A 145 6.75 16.74 3.36
CA ARG A 145 8.20 16.81 3.16
C ARG A 145 8.77 15.43 2.87
N ILE A 146 9.68 15.33 1.90
CA ILE A 146 10.44 14.12 1.60
C ILE A 146 11.66 14.10 2.55
N PRO A 147 11.82 13.07 3.40
CA PRO A 147 13.01 12.93 4.22
C PRO A 147 14.21 12.46 3.39
N SER A 148 15.40 12.41 3.98
CA SER A 148 16.56 11.76 3.32
C SER A 148 16.28 10.27 3.14
N LEU A 149 16.29 9.80 1.89
CA LEU A 149 16.00 8.42 1.50
C LEU A 149 17.25 7.75 0.95
N LYS A 150 17.42 6.46 1.27
CA LYS A 150 18.51 5.67 0.71
C LYS A 150 18.20 5.29 -0.74
N PRO A 151 19.19 5.34 -1.66
CA PRO A 151 18.98 4.89 -3.02
C PRO A 151 18.69 3.38 -3.07
N GLY A 152 17.98 2.96 -4.10
CA GLY A 152 17.65 1.55 -4.36
C GLY A 152 16.52 1.50 -5.36
N ILE A 153 16.71 0.84 -6.49
CA ILE A 153 15.75 0.73 -7.59
C ILE A 153 15.03 -0.61 -7.47
N ALA A 154 13.70 -0.59 -7.44
CA ALA A 154 12.85 -1.78 -7.43
C ALA A 154 11.41 -1.42 -7.84
N ASP A 155 10.60 -2.42 -8.20
CA ASP A 155 9.15 -2.25 -8.15
C ASP A 155 8.71 -1.97 -6.72
N ARG A 156 7.65 -1.18 -6.57
CA ARG A 156 7.28 -0.57 -5.29
C ARG A 156 5.85 -0.92 -4.89
N THR A 157 5.67 -1.04 -3.57
CA THR A 157 4.37 -1.05 -2.92
C THR A 157 4.40 -0.01 -1.80
N ALA A 158 3.39 0.85 -1.75
CA ALA A 158 3.34 1.93 -0.77
C ALA A 158 1.91 2.25 -0.32
N LEU A 159 1.81 2.84 0.86
CA LEU A 159 0.60 3.47 1.38
C LEU A 159 0.83 4.96 1.58
N GLY A 160 -0.12 5.78 1.14
CA GLY A 160 -0.12 7.23 1.33
C GLY A 160 -1.41 7.71 2.01
N ILE A 161 -1.36 8.90 2.58
CA ILE A 161 -2.52 9.58 3.17
C ILE A 161 -2.62 10.96 2.53
N THR A 162 -3.77 11.29 1.97
CA THR A 162 -4.07 12.60 1.38
C THR A 162 -4.50 13.61 2.43
N ALA A 163 -4.51 14.89 2.09
CA ALA A 163 -4.93 15.96 3.02
C ALA A 163 -6.39 15.83 3.48
N ASP A 164 -7.26 15.25 2.64
CA ASP A 164 -8.66 14.97 2.95
C ASP A 164 -8.88 13.61 3.64
N GLY A 165 -7.79 12.91 4.01
CA GLY A 165 -7.82 11.69 4.79
C GLY A 165 -8.09 10.41 4.02
N LYS A 166 -8.08 10.43 2.68
CA LYS A 166 -8.14 9.21 1.88
C LYS A 166 -6.81 8.45 1.95
N VAL A 167 -6.87 7.14 1.81
CA VAL A 167 -5.68 6.30 1.72
C VAL A 167 -5.37 6.00 0.25
N ILE A 168 -4.12 6.25 -0.15
CA ILE A 168 -3.60 5.83 -1.44
C ILE A 168 -2.87 4.51 -1.26
N ILE A 169 -3.23 3.52 -2.06
CA ILE A 169 -2.46 2.30 -2.31
C ILE A 169 -1.76 2.48 -3.64
N LEU A 170 -0.44 2.26 -3.69
CA LEU A 170 0.34 2.30 -4.92
C LEU A 170 1.13 1.00 -5.07
N VAL A 171 1.06 0.40 -6.26
CA VAL A 171 1.87 -0.77 -6.64
C VAL A 171 2.42 -0.55 -8.04
N SER A 172 3.73 -0.64 -8.22
CA SER A 172 4.35 -0.63 -9.54
C SER A 172 4.72 -2.04 -9.98
N THR A 173 4.68 -2.28 -11.29
CA THR A 173 5.13 -3.51 -11.95
C THR A 173 5.83 -3.17 -13.26
N ASN A 174 7.02 -3.73 -13.47
CA ASN A 174 7.91 -3.37 -14.57
C ASN A 174 8.14 -1.85 -14.70
N ALA A 175 7.97 -1.12 -13.60
CA ALA A 175 8.13 0.32 -13.44
C ALA A 175 9.00 0.58 -12.20
N ALA A 176 10.18 -0.03 -12.19
CA ALA A 176 11.11 0.06 -11.07
C ALA A 176 11.60 1.50 -10.87
N MET A 177 11.55 1.97 -9.63
CA MET A 177 11.92 3.33 -9.25
C MET A 177 12.64 3.37 -7.92
N THR A 178 13.36 4.45 -7.66
CA THR A 178 13.97 4.72 -6.35
C THR A 178 12.90 5.10 -5.31
N THR A 179 13.26 5.03 -4.03
CA THR A 179 12.37 5.52 -2.95
C THR A 179 12.12 7.03 -3.02
N ASP A 180 13.08 7.78 -3.59
CA ASP A 180 12.96 9.23 -3.79
C ASP A 180 11.96 9.56 -4.92
N GLU A 181 12.06 8.89 -6.06
CA GLU A 181 11.07 8.99 -7.14
C GLU A 181 9.67 8.60 -6.69
N LEU A 182 9.55 7.51 -5.93
CA LEU A 182 8.27 7.09 -5.33
C LEU A 182 7.70 8.17 -4.40
N ALA A 183 8.54 8.81 -3.57
CA ALA A 183 8.10 9.88 -2.67
C ALA A 183 7.64 11.12 -3.45
N HIS A 184 8.33 11.50 -4.52
CA HIS A 184 7.91 12.59 -5.40
C HIS A 184 6.59 12.27 -6.11
N LEU A 185 6.43 11.05 -6.60
CA LEU A 185 5.19 10.59 -7.24
C LEU A 185 4.00 10.65 -6.27
N LEU A 186 4.16 10.12 -5.05
CA LEU A 186 3.10 10.14 -4.03
C LEU A 186 2.74 11.57 -3.60
N LYS A 187 3.70 12.51 -3.61
CA LYS A 187 3.48 13.90 -3.28
C LYS A 187 2.77 14.68 -4.38
N ALA A 188 3.05 14.36 -5.63
CA ALA A 188 2.49 15.07 -6.80
C ALA A 188 1.01 14.72 -7.03
N ALA A 189 0.30 15.61 -7.75
CA ALA A 189 -1.01 15.28 -8.30
C ALA A 189 -0.86 14.13 -9.33
N PRO A 190 -1.85 13.23 -9.45
CA PRO A 190 -3.15 13.25 -8.80
C PRO A 190 -3.19 12.58 -7.40
N LEU A 191 -2.05 12.03 -6.90
CA LEU A 191 -2.00 11.31 -5.62
C LEU A 191 -2.04 12.23 -4.41
N SER A 192 -1.33 13.35 -4.45
CA SER A 192 -1.37 14.48 -3.47
C SER A 192 -1.29 14.05 -2.00
N CYS A 193 -0.43 13.07 -1.69
CA CYS A 193 -0.25 12.58 -0.34
C CYS A 193 0.52 13.59 0.53
N THR A 194 0.13 13.72 1.79
CA THR A 194 0.85 14.47 2.83
C THR A 194 1.78 13.58 3.64
N ASP A 195 1.41 12.32 3.82
CA ASP A 195 2.18 11.32 4.53
C ASP A 195 2.20 10.02 3.73
N ALA A 196 3.33 9.30 3.73
CA ALA A 196 3.45 8.04 3.01
C ALA A 196 4.54 7.13 3.60
N ILE A 197 4.36 5.83 3.41
CA ILE A 197 5.27 4.78 3.87
C ILE A 197 5.48 3.75 2.75
N ASN A 198 6.72 3.30 2.59
CA ASN A 198 7.06 2.18 1.72
C ASN A 198 6.76 0.86 2.42
N LEU A 199 6.21 -0.09 1.70
CA LEU A 199 6.05 -1.49 2.10
C LEU A 199 7.19 -2.34 1.53
N ASP A 200 7.07 -3.67 1.60
CA ASP A 200 7.98 -4.55 0.88
C ASP A 200 7.80 -4.38 -0.63
N GLY A 201 8.88 -4.50 -1.37
CA GLY A 201 8.90 -4.20 -2.80
C GLY A 201 9.69 -5.23 -3.60
N GLY A 202 10.04 -4.87 -4.84
CA GLY A 202 10.78 -5.74 -5.74
C GLY A 202 9.99 -7.01 -6.08
N SER A 203 10.57 -8.18 -5.81
CA SER A 203 9.92 -9.48 -6.07
C SER A 203 8.63 -9.69 -5.30
N SER A 204 8.41 -8.95 -4.21
CA SER A 204 7.22 -9.03 -3.37
C SER A 204 6.06 -8.16 -3.87
N SER A 205 6.31 -7.16 -4.73
CA SER A 205 5.26 -6.24 -5.22
C SER A 205 4.20 -7.01 -6.00
N GLN A 206 2.98 -7.00 -5.50
CA GLN A 206 1.85 -7.69 -6.12
C GLN A 206 0.52 -7.03 -5.74
N LEU A 207 -0.47 -7.19 -6.59
CA LEU A 207 -1.77 -6.55 -6.47
C LEU A 207 -2.85 -7.46 -7.04
N TYR A 208 -3.92 -7.63 -6.30
CA TYR A 208 -5.16 -8.19 -6.77
C TYR A 208 -6.29 -7.20 -6.52
N ALA A 209 -7.18 -7.03 -7.50
CA ALA A 209 -8.45 -6.31 -7.32
C ALA A 209 -9.55 -7.03 -8.11
N HIS A 210 -10.70 -7.22 -7.46
CA HIS A 210 -11.92 -7.71 -8.08
C HIS A 210 -13.10 -6.93 -7.53
N ILE A 211 -13.60 -5.99 -8.32
CA ILE A 211 -14.63 -5.03 -7.92
C ILE A 211 -15.64 -4.91 -9.06
N ASN A 212 -16.81 -5.51 -8.91
CA ASN A 212 -17.82 -5.61 -9.97
C ASN A 212 -17.24 -6.27 -11.23
N SER A 213 -17.24 -5.58 -12.36
CA SER A 213 -16.62 -6.04 -13.62
C SER A 213 -15.13 -5.70 -13.73
N PHE A 214 -14.57 -4.91 -12.81
CA PHE A 214 -13.15 -4.58 -12.81
C PHE A 214 -12.34 -5.73 -12.21
N GLN A 215 -11.34 -6.19 -12.95
CA GLN A 215 -10.43 -7.23 -12.50
C GLN A 215 -8.98 -6.84 -12.82
N LEU A 216 -8.11 -6.98 -11.85
CA LEU A 216 -6.68 -6.77 -11.98
C LEU A 216 -5.95 -7.81 -11.13
N ASN A 217 -4.97 -8.50 -11.72
CA ASN A 217 -4.15 -9.46 -11.01
C ASN A 217 -2.69 -9.33 -11.44
N VAL A 218 -1.88 -8.77 -10.57
CA VAL A 218 -0.45 -8.55 -10.77
C VAL A 218 0.30 -9.45 -9.81
N HIS A 219 0.92 -10.48 -10.34
CA HIS A 219 1.74 -11.40 -9.56
C HIS A 219 3.14 -10.85 -9.32
N GLY A 220 3.62 -10.95 -8.08
CA GLY A 220 5.03 -10.77 -7.77
C GLY A 220 5.87 -11.98 -8.20
N PHE A 221 7.18 -11.82 -8.20
CA PHE A 221 8.11 -12.94 -8.47
C PHE A 221 8.22 -13.91 -7.28
N SER A 222 7.75 -13.52 -6.10
CA SER A 222 7.71 -14.39 -4.91
C SER A 222 6.42 -14.21 -4.14
N ASN A 223 5.96 -15.33 -3.53
CA ASN A 223 4.91 -15.26 -2.53
C ASN A 223 5.39 -14.49 -1.28
N VAL A 224 4.45 -14.05 -0.46
CA VAL A 224 4.71 -13.22 0.72
C VAL A 224 4.11 -13.84 1.99
N SER A 225 4.53 -13.33 3.15
CA SER A 225 4.09 -13.82 4.46
C SER A 225 2.68 -13.37 4.84
N ASP A 226 2.30 -12.19 4.37
CA ASP A 226 1.05 -11.53 4.70
C ASP A 226 0.65 -10.53 3.61
N ALA A 227 -0.61 -10.21 3.57
CA ALA A 227 -1.19 -9.20 2.69
C ALA A 227 -1.96 -8.14 3.49
N ILE A 228 -2.05 -6.96 2.90
CA ILE A 228 -3.00 -5.93 3.28
C ILE A 228 -4.18 -6.04 2.33
N VAL A 229 -5.38 -6.15 2.88
CA VAL A 229 -6.60 -6.27 2.08
C VAL A 229 -7.58 -5.15 2.40
N VAL A 230 -8.37 -4.74 1.40
CA VAL A 230 -9.44 -3.76 1.52
C VAL A 230 -10.78 -4.45 1.34
N LYS A 231 -11.71 -4.19 2.27
CA LYS A 231 -13.07 -4.73 2.30
C LYS A 231 -14.07 -3.60 2.49
N THR A 232 -15.29 -3.78 2.04
CA THR A 232 -16.39 -2.90 2.45
C THR A 232 -16.63 -2.99 3.97
N LEU A 233 -17.10 -1.90 4.56
CA LEU A 233 -17.54 -1.88 5.97
C LEU A 233 -18.75 -2.77 6.20
#